data_f51624b7d96b0d84e0d0165873e4b2b2
#
_entry.id   f51624b7d96b0d84e0d0165873e4b2b2
#
_cell.length_a   1.000
_cell.length_b   1.000
_cell.length_c   1.000
_cell.angle_alpha   90.00
_cell.angle_beta   90.00
_cell.angle_gamma   90.00
#
_symmetry.space_group_name_H-M   'P 1'
#
loop_
_entity.id
_entity.type
_entity.pdbx_description
1 polymer ?
#
loop_
_entity_poly.entity_id
_entity_poly.type
_entity_poly.pdbx_seq_one_letter_code
_entity_poly.pdbx_strand_id
1 'polypeptide(L)'
;MNMESAINFFNKLKQKVDEYSTSEIEVFHTAFQKNQWFTLEEIHRMLNAISNRYLDSDSLRNWLSQYNLTQITKIKTIAIISAGNIPLVSFQDLLCVLVCGYKAQVKLSEKDTVLYHWIKDLIQDCDPSIASRIEFTERIHDYDAVIATGSDLAANHFKQKKKKKPNIIRGHRNSIAILNGDETEFDFIEL
;
A
#
# COMPACT_ATOMS: atom_id res chain seq x y z
N MET A 1 2.13 14.62 -12.59
CA MET A 1 1.80 13.62 -13.66
C MET A 1 0.40 13.95 -14.12
N ASN A 2 0.10 13.95 -15.43
CA ASN A 2 -1.27 14.11 -15.88
C ASN A 2 -2.03 12.76 -15.82
N MET A 3 -3.35 12.81 -15.92
CA MET A 3 -4.21 11.64 -15.78
C MET A 3 -3.85 10.52 -16.78
N GLU A 4 -3.70 10.83 -18.06
CA GLU A 4 -3.37 9.82 -19.08
C GLU A 4 -2.01 9.16 -18.84
N SER A 5 -1.00 9.95 -18.45
CA SER A 5 0.31 9.39 -18.10
C SER A 5 0.25 8.48 -16.89
N ALA A 6 -0.61 8.81 -15.90
CA ALA A 6 -0.83 7.95 -14.73
C ALA A 6 -1.48 6.63 -15.13
N ILE A 7 -2.55 6.69 -15.92
CA ILE A 7 -3.27 5.49 -16.38
C ILE A 7 -2.35 4.59 -17.21
N ASN A 8 -1.59 5.17 -18.14
CA ASN A 8 -0.65 4.39 -18.96
C ASN A 8 0.43 3.69 -18.12
N PHE A 9 0.98 4.37 -17.11
CA PHE A 9 1.92 3.77 -16.18
C PHE A 9 1.28 2.62 -15.39
N PHE A 10 0.12 2.86 -14.79
CA PHE A 10 -0.56 1.84 -13.97
C PHE A 10 -1.05 0.66 -14.80
N ASN A 11 -1.39 0.84 -16.07
CA ASN A 11 -1.65 -0.26 -16.98
C ASN A 11 -0.43 -1.17 -17.21
N LYS A 12 0.75 -0.57 -17.40
CA LYS A 12 1.98 -1.35 -17.51
C LYS A 12 2.27 -2.12 -16.22
N LEU A 13 2.09 -1.46 -15.06
CA LEU A 13 2.28 -2.11 -13.77
C LEU A 13 1.26 -3.23 -13.56
N LYS A 14 -0.01 -3.04 -13.98
CA LYS A 14 -1.02 -4.08 -13.95
C LYS A 14 -0.58 -5.31 -14.71
N GLN A 15 -0.13 -5.15 -15.96
CA GLN A 15 0.36 -6.26 -16.79
C GLN A 15 1.48 -7.03 -16.08
N LYS A 16 2.44 -6.31 -15.47
CA LYS A 16 3.51 -6.94 -14.69
C LYS A 16 3.00 -7.70 -13.47
N VAL A 17 2.06 -7.13 -12.73
CA VAL A 17 1.47 -7.80 -11.56
C VAL A 17 0.68 -9.04 -11.98
N ASP A 18 -0.07 -8.97 -13.08
CA ASP A 18 -0.86 -10.10 -13.60
C ASP A 18 0.01 -11.31 -13.98
N GLU A 19 1.25 -11.11 -14.47
CA GLU A 19 2.20 -12.17 -14.75
C GLU A 19 2.50 -13.05 -13.52
N TYR A 20 2.38 -12.47 -12.31
CA TYR A 20 2.70 -13.14 -11.05
C TYR A 20 1.48 -13.51 -10.20
N SER A 21 0.27 -13.19 -10.64
CA SER A 21 -0.96 -13.37 -9.84
C SER A 21 -1.28 -14.84 -9.51
N THR A 22 -0.69 -15.78 -10.24
CA THR A 22 -0.81 -17.24 -10.01
C THR A 22 0.55 -17.93 -9.97
N SER A 23 1.64 -17.16 -10.04
CA SER A 23 3.00 -17.69 -10.09
C SER A 23 3.51 -18.01 -8.69
N GLU A 24 4.36 -19.02 -8.60
CA GLU A 24 5.11 -19.36 -7.40
C GLU A 24 6.57 -19.01 -7.62
N ILE A 25 7.03 -17.90 -7.03
CA ILE A 25 8.38 -17.39 -7.21
C ILE A 25 9.12 -17.30 -5.87
N GLU A 26 10.45 -17.34 -5.89
CA GLU A 26 11.30 -17.34 -4.71
C GLU A 26 11.03 -16.14 -3.77
N VAL A 27 10.67 -14.98 -4.33
CA VAL A 27 10.34 -13.79 -3.55
C VAL A 27 9.14 -14.03 -2.63
N PHE A 28 8.12 -14.77 -3.09
CA PHE A 28 6.94 -15.07 -2.28
C PHE A 28 7.25 -16.05 -1.15
N HIS A 29 8.09 -17.06 -1.42
CA HIS A 29 8.60 -17.96 -0.37
C HIS A 29 9.42 -17.20 0.67
N THR A 30 10.28 -16.27 0.23
CA THR A 30 11.07 -15.43 1.13
C THR A 30 10.16 -14.53 1.98
N ALA A 31 9.10 -13.97 1.40
CA ALA A 31 8.12 -13.17 2.13
C ALA A 31 7.40 -14.00 3.19
N PHE A 32 6.98 -15.24 2.86
CA PHE A 32 6.36 -16.17 3.79
C PHE A 32 7.31 -16.57 4.94
N GLN A 33 8.57 -16.87 4.64
CA GLN A 33 9.56 -17.19 5.67
C GLN A 33 9.75 -16.04 6.67
N LYS A 34 9.67 -14.81 6.20
CA LYS A 34 9.81 -13.60 7.02
C LYS A 34 8.55 -13.26 7.81
N ASN A 35 7.40 -13.59 7.27
CA ASN A 35 6.10 -13.41 7.89
C ASN A 35 5.14 -14.54 7.50
N GLN A 36 4.90 -15.48 8.39
CA GLN A 36 4.08 -16.66 8.14
C GLN A 36 2.59 -16.34 7.83
N TRP A 37 2.13 -15.12 8.09
CA TRP A 37 0.80 -14.67 7.65
C TRP A 37 0.75 -14.38 6.15
N PHE A 38 1.89 -14.26 5.49
CA PHE A 38 1.99 -14.00 4.06
C PHE A 38 2.05 -15.33 3.28
N THR A 39 1.02 -16.17 3.46
CA THR A 39 0.88 -17.39 2.65
C THR A 39 0.82 -17.03 1.16
N LEU A 40 1.14 -17.99 0.29
CA LEU A 40 1.00 -17.80 -1.17
C LEU A 40 -0.42 -17.36 -1.53
N GLU A 41 -1.42 -17.94 -0.89
CA GLU A 41 -2.83 -17.58 -1.09
C GLU A 41 -3.08 -16.11 -0.75
N GLU A 42 -2.60 -15.61 0.39
CA GLU A 42 -2.79 -14.21 0.79
C GLU A 42 -2.00 -13.24 -0.10
N ILE A 43 -0.80 -13.63 -0.56
CA ILE A 43 -0.04 -12.84 -1.52
C ILE A 43 -0.80 -12.76 -2.84
N HIS A 44 -1.25 -13.89 -3.41
CA HIS A 44 -2.03 -13.91 -4.65
C HIS A 44 -3.35 -13.16 -4.51
N ARG A 45 -4.05 -13.29 -3.37
CA ARG A 45 -5.27 -12.53 -3.07
C ARG A 45 -5.02 -11.02 -3.13
N MET A 46 -3.90 -10.57 -2.53
CA MET A 46 -3.53 -9.16 -2.56
C MET A 46 -3.12 -8.70 -3.97
N LEU A 47 -2.33 -9.48 -4.72
CA LEU A 47 -1.96 -9.14 -6.09
C LEU A 47 -3.17 -9.04 -7.00
N ASN A 48 -4.12 -9.95 -6.88
CA ASN A 48 -5.40 -9.89 -7.59
C ASN A 48 -6.22 -8.64 -7.20
N ALA A 49 -6.23 -8.28 -5.92
CA ALA A 49 -6.90 -7.06 -5.48
C ALA A 49 -6.21 -5.79 -6.02
N ILE A 50 -4.87 -5.76 -6.01
CA ILE A 50 -4.08 -4.67 -6.60
C ILE A 50 -4.41 -4.54 -8.09
N SER A 51 -4.31 -5.63 -8.85
CA SER A 51 -4.55 -5.63 -10.28
C SER A 51 -5.97 -5.21 -10.63
N ASN A 52 -6.98 -5.84 -10.03
CA ASN A 52 -8.36 -5.70 -10.48
C ASN A 52 -9.13 -4.55 -9.82
N ARG A 53 -8.63 -3.99 -8.70
CA ARG A 53 -9.31 -2.89 -7.99
C ARG A 53 -8.54 -1.58 -8.02
N TYR A 54 -7.20 -1.63 -7.91
CA TYR A 54 -6.39 -0.43 -7.81
C TYR A 54 -5.73 -0.04 -9.14
N LEU A 55 -5.44 -1.01 -10.02
CA LEU A 55 -4.78 -0.79 -11.30
C LEU A 55 -5.71 -0.94 -12.51
N ASP A 56 -7.01 -1.20 -12.28
CA ASP A 56 -8.00 -1.24 -13.34
C ASP A 56 -8.17 0.15 -13.96
N SER A 57 -8.06 0.22 -15.29
CA SER A 57 -8.03 1.49 -16.03
C SER A 57 -9.29 2.32 -15.90
N ASP A 58 -10.45 1.64 -15.93
CA ASP A 58 -11.74 2.34 -15.90
C ASP A 58 -12.02 2.86 -14.50
N SER A 59 -11.71 2.04 -13.49
CA SER A 59 -11.79 2.42 -12.08
C SER A 59 -10.86 3.59 -11.75
N LEU A 60 -9.61 3.55 -12.25
CA LEU A 60 -8.64 4.63 -12.10
C LEU A 60 -9.12 5.91 -12.80
N ARG A 61 -9.61 5.82 -14.03
CA ARG A 61 -10.11 6.96 -14.80
C ARG A 61 -11.29 7.60 -14.09
N ASN A 62 -12.25 6.80 -13.66
CA ASN A 62 -13.43 7.28 -12.93
C ASN A 62 -13.04 7.95 -11.60
N TRP A 63 -12.13 7.34 -10.84
CA TRP A 63 -11.64 7.91 -9.59
C TRP A 63 -10.88 9.23 -9.83
N LEU A 64 -9.93 9.26 -10.77
CA LEU A 64 -9.08 10.42 -11.03
C LEU A 64 -9.86 11.60 -11.65
N SER A 65 -10.93 11.34 -12.38
CA SER A 65 -11.78 12.39 -12.97
C SER A 65 -12.44 13.30 -11.93
N GLN A 66 -12.54 12.83 -10.68
CA GLN A 66 -13.11 13.58 -9.56
C GLN A 66 -12.14 14.62 -8.98
N TYR A 67 -10.86 14.60 -9.39
CA TYR A 67 -9.80 15.44 -8.84
C TYR A 67 -9.11 16.27 -9.92
N ASN A 68 -8.77 17.50 -9.58
CA ASN A 68 -7.98 18.36 -10.48
C ASN A 68 -6.48 18.18 -10.20
N LEU A 69 -5.84 17.23 -10.86
CA LEU A 69 -4.42 16.93 -10.71
C LEU A 69 -3.50 18.01 -11.30
N THR A 70 -4.01 18.88 -12.19
CA THR A 70 -3.20 19.92 -12.83
C THR A 70 -2.85 21.09 -11.89
N GLN A 71 -3.52 21.21 -10.75
CA GLN A 71 -3.24 22.24 -9.74
C GLN A 71 -2.02 21.94 -8.85
N ILE A 72 -1.37 20.79 -9.05
CA ILE A 72 -0.20 20.43 -8.25
C ILE A 72 1.02 21.17 -8.80
N THR A 73 1.38 22.28 -8.15
CA THR A 73 2.46 23.19 -8.58
C THR A 73 3.80 22.91 -7.88
N LYS A 74 3.77 22.19 -6.75
CA LYS A 74 4.98 21.91 -5.95
C LYS A 74 5.03 20.42 -5.60
N ILE A 75 6.16 19.77 -5.93
CA ILE A 75 6.41 18.39 -5.51
C ILE A 75 6.59 18.35 -3.99
N LYS A 76 5.81 17.52 -3.32
CA LYS A 76 5.85 17.28 -1.88
C LYS A 76 6.42 15.90 -1.59
N THR A 77 6.95 15.74 -0.40
CA THR A 77 7.35 14.44 0.15
C THR A 77 6.29 13.99 1.14
N ILE A 78 5.68 12.83 0.87
CA ILE A 78 4.68 12.22 1.74
C ILE A 78 5.32 11.02 2.44
N ALA A 79 5.34 11.09 3.77
CA ALA A 79 5.76 9.96 4.58
C ALA A 79 4.64 8.93 4.64
N ILE A 80 4.96 7.67 4.37
CA ILE A 80 4.05 6.53 4.54
C ILE A 80 4.64 5.60 5.60
N ILE A 81 3.87 5.31 6.63
CA ILE A 81 4.25 4.34 7.66
C ILE A 81 3.36 3.12 7.49
N SER A 82 3.97 2.05 6.99
CA SER A 82 3.26 0.83 6.60
C SER A 82 3.16 -0.14 7.76
N ALA A 83 2.00 -0.73 7.96
CA ALA A 83 1.83 -1.94 8.77
C ALA A 83 2.38 -3.16 8.02
N GLY A 84 2.45 -4.31 8.69
CA GLY A 84 2.98 -5.55 8.11
C GLY A 84 2.12 -6.77 8.46
N ASN A 85 0.82 -6.56 8.66
CA ASN A 85 -0.13 -7.64 8.98
C ASN A 85 -0.85 -8.19 7.73
N ILE A 86 -0.82 -7.46 6.62
CA ILE A 86 -1.38 -7.85 5.33
C ILE A 86 -0.32 -7.55 4.26
N PRO A 87 -0.11 -8.43 3.26
CA PRO A 87 0.84 -8.18 2.17
C PRO A 87 0.55 -6.84 1.49
N LEU A 88 1.58 -6.00 1.29
CA LEU A 88 1.49 -4.73 0.56
C LEU A 88 0.36 -3.79 1.04
N VAL A 89 0.03 -3.79 2.34
CA VAL A 89 -1.15 -3.12 2.92
C VAL A 89 -1.23 -1.61 2.60
N SER A 90 -0.11 -0.94 2.44
CA SER A 90 -0.05 0.49 2.09
C SER A 90 0.14 0.76 0.59
N PHE A 91 -0.07 -0.25 -0.28
CA PHE A 91 0.05 -0.06 -1.73
C PHE A 91 -0.91 1.03 -2.23
N GLN A 92 -2.15 1.08 -1.73
CA GLN A 92 -3.11 2.12 -2.07
C GLN A 92 -2.58 3.52 -1.73
N ASP A 93 -1.95 3.68 -0.56
CA ASP A 93 -1.37 4.97 -0.15
C ASP A 93 -0.22 5.37 -1.06
N LEU A 94 0.65 4.41 -1.41
CA LEU A 94 1.73 4.61 -2.36
C LEU A 94 1.20 5.04 -3.73
N LEU A 95 0.17 4.35 -4.25
CA LEU A 95 -0.50 4.69 -5.51
C LEU A 95 -1.03 6.12 -5.48
N CYS A 96 -1.73 6.53 -4.41
CA CYS A 96 -2.25 7.90 -4.26
C CYS A 96 -1.13 8.95 -4.31
N VAL A 97 0.00 8.69 -3.65
CA VAL A 97 1.15 9.61 -3.64
C VAL A 97 1.78 9.72 -5.03
N LEU A 98 1.96 8.60 -5.73
CA LEU A 98 2.56 8.57 -7.07
C LEU A 98 1.68 9.24 -8.12
N VAL A 99 0.35 9.04 -8.08
CA VAL A 99 -0.63 9.70 -8.95
C VAL A 99 -0.53 11.22 -8.84
N CYS A 100 -0.39 11.72 -7.61
CA CYS A 100 -0.20 13.15 -7.37
C CYS A 100 1.17 13.66 -7.85
N GLY A 101 2.06 12.81 -8.33
CA GLY A 101 3.41 13.19 -8.73
C GLY A 101 4.32 13.54 -7.56
N TYR A 102 3.96 13.17 -6.33
CA TYR A 102 4.73 13.41 -5.13
C TYR A 102 5.81 12.34 -4.92
N LYS A 103 6.73 12.61 -3.99
CA LYS A 103 7.70 11.64 -3.48
C LYS A 103 7.09 10.88 -2.31
N ALA A 104 7.28 9.56 -2.29
CA ALA A 104 6.89 8.70 -1.20
C ALA A 104 8.13 8.32 -0.38
N GLN A 105 8.19 8.75 0.88
CA GLN A 105 9.17 8.26 1.84
C GLN A 105 8.49 7.20 2.71
N VAL A 106 8.81 5.94 2.47
CA VAL A 106 8.09 4.81 3.05
C VAL A 106 8.92 4.16 4.14
N LYS A 107 8.41 4.20 5.36
CA LYS A 107 8.92 3.37 6.45
C LYS A 107 8.15 2.04 6.42
N LEU A 108 8.82 1.01 5.94
CA LEU A 108 8.27 -0.34 5.88
C LEU A 108 8.20 -0.98 7.27
N SER A 109 7.23 -1.86 7.45
CA SER A 109 7.30 -2.85 8.53
C SER A 109 8.39 -3.86 8.21
N GLU A 110 9.13 -4.30 9.22
CA GLU A 110 10.12 -5.38 9.07
C GLU A 110 9.49 -6.65 8.50
N LYS A 111 8.19 -6.86 8.75
CA LYS A 111 7.42 -8.03 8.30
C LYS A 111 7.05 -8.00 6.81
N ASP A 112 7.17 -6.85 6.11
CA ASP A 112 6.76 -6.68 4.70
C ASP A 112 7.78 -5.87 3.89
N THR A 113 9.05 -6.12 4.08
CA THR A 113 10.10 -5.47 3.28
C THR A 113 10.27 -6.15 1.92
N VAL A 114 10.16 -7.48 1.88
CA VAL A 114 10.44 -8.29 0.68
C VAL A 114 9.51 -7.93 -0.48
N LEU A 115 8.20 -7.92 -0.22
CA LEU A 115 7.21 -7.62 -1.27
C LEU A 115 7.28 -6.15 -1.72
N TYR A 116 7.59 -5.21 -0.81
CA TYR A 116 7.76 -3.80 -1.20
C TYR A 116 9.00 -3.56 -2.06
N HIS A 117 10.11 -4.24 -1.82
CA HIS A 117 11.27 -4.18 -2.71
C HIS A 117 10.92 -4.75 -4.08
N TRP A 118 10.30 -5.92 -4.12
CA TRP A 118 9.87 -6.55 -5.36
C TRP A 118 8.89 -5.67 -6.16
N ILE A 119 7.86 -5.09 -5.54
CA ILE A 119 6.91 -4.22 -6.26
C ILE A 119 7.58 -2.93 -6.75
N LYS A 120 8.60 -2.42 -6.02
CA LYS A 120 9.39 -1.28 -6.48
C LYS A 120 10.23 -1.64 -7.70
N ASP A 121 10.76 -2.87 -7.79
CA ASP A 121 11.50 -3.34 -8.96
C ASP A 121 10.56 -3.43 -10.18
N LEU A 122 9.33 -3.93 -10.02
CA LEU A 122 8.32 -3.89 -11.10
C LEU A 122 7.99 -2.45 -11.53
N ILE A 123 7.89 -1.52 -10.59
CA ILE A 123 7.70 -0.10 -10.88
C ILE A 123 8.92 0.46 -11.64
N GLN A 124 10.13 0.08 -11.26
CA GLN A 124 11.39 0.47 -11.92
C GLN A 124 11.42 0.00 -13.37
N ASP A 125 10.97 -1.21 -13.64
CA ASP A 125 10.88 -1.77 -15.00
C ASP A 125 9.83 -1.03 -15.86
N CYS A 126 8.73 -0.58 -15.24
CA CYS A 126 7.68 0.16 -15.94
C CYS A 126 8.08 1.61 -16.24
N ASP A 127 8.66 2.30 -15.25
CA ASP A 127 9.10 3.70 -15.34
C ASP A 127 10.11 4.05 -14.23
N PRO A 128 11.43 4.11 -14.57
CA PRO A 128 12.48 4.48 -13.63
C PRO A 128 12.26 5.85 -12.96
N SER A 129 11.64 6.79 -13.65
CA SER A 129 11.39 8.14 -13.12
C SER A 129 10.33 8.13 -12.00
N ILE A 130 9.39 7.22 -12.06
CA ILE A 130 8.39 7.01 -11.00
C ILE A 130 9.01 6.25 -9.84
N ALA A 131 9.77 5.19 -10.10
CA ALA A 131 10.48 4.44 -9.08
C ALA A 131 11.44 5.30 -8.25
N SER A 132 12.10 6.28 -8.90
CA SER A 132 12.99 7.24 -8.22
C SER A 132 12.29 8.15 -7.21
N ARG A 133 10.97 8.21 -7.22
CA ARG A 133 10.16 8.96 -6.24
C ARG A 133 9.84 8.13 -5.00
N ILE A 134 10.21 6.85 -4.96
CA ILE A 134 9.97 5.95 -3.84
C ILE A 134 11.28 5.76 -3.07
N GLU A 135 11.31 6.25 -1.85
CA GLU A 135 12.40 6.05 -0.91
C GLU A 135 11.94 5.12 0.21
N PHE A 136 12.64 4.00 0.42
CA PHE A 136 12.47 3.18 1.62
C PHE A 136 13.45 3.65 2.69
N THR A 137 12.95 3.91 3.90
CA THR A 137 13.74 4.46 4.99
C THR A 137 13.36 3.83 6.33
N GLU A 138 14.34 3.67 7.19
CA GLU A 138 14.09 3.26 8.58
C GLU A 138 13.61 4.43 9.46
N ARG A 139 13.97 5.66 9.09
CA ARG A 139 13.61 6.86 9.85
C ARG A 139 13.07 7.95 8.95
N ILE A 140 11.80 8.32 9.19
CA ILE A 140 11.11 9.41 8.48
C ILE A 140 11.74 10.76 8.81
N HIS A 141 12.03 11.54 7.78
CA HIS A 141 12.60 12.90 7.87
C HIS A 141 12.04 13.81 6.76
N ASP A 142 12.08 15.13 6.98
CA ASP A 142 11.83 16.18 5.97
C ASP A 142 10.60 15.99 5.05
N TYR A 143 9.48 15.51 5.60
CA TYR A 143 8.25 15.28 4.85
C TYR A 143 7.27 16.46 5.02
N ASP A 144 6.33 16.59 4.09
CA ASP A 144 5.26 17.61 4.09
C ASP A 144 3.98 17.09 4.75
N ALA A 145 3.64 15.83 4.57
CA ALA A 145 2.48 15.18 5.17
C ALA A 145 2.78 13.72 5.51
N VAL A 146 1.98 13.08 6.35
CA VAL A 146 2.16 11.68 6.74
C VAL A 146 0.86 10.89 6.63
N ILE A 147 0.98 9.67 6.09
CA ILE A 147 -0.05 8.64 6.13
C ILE A 147 0.51 7.51 6.99
N ALA A 148 -0.18 7.16 8.06
CA ALA A 148 0.26 6.11 8.97
C ALA A 148 -0.85 5.08 9.17
N THR A 149 -0.50 3.80 8.98
CA THR A 149 -1.37 2.66 9.26
C THR A 149 -0.67 1.79 10.30
N GLY A 150 -1.33 1.48 11.40
CA GLY A 150 -0.71 0.68 12.46
C GLY A 150 -1.52 0.63 13.75
N SER A 151 -0.88 0.16 14.83
CA SER A 151 -1.50 0.10 16.15
C SER A 151 -1.80 1.48 16.74
N ASP A 152 -2.71 1.53 17.71
CA ASP A 152 -3.06 2.77 18.41
C ASP A 152 -1.86 3.41 19.13
N LEU A 153 -0.88 2.60 19.56
CA LEU A 153 0.38 3.11 20.12
C LEU A 153 1.17 3.91 19.09
N ALA A 154 1.28 3.39 17.86
CA ALA A 154 1.91 4.11 16.75
C ALA A 154 1.09 5.36 16.39
N ALA A 155 -0.24 5.24 16.30
CA ALA A 155 -1.15 6.34 16.03
C ALA A 155 -1.02 7.46 17.07
N ASN A 156 -1.00 7.14 18.37
CA ASN A 156 -0.86 8.09 19.46
C ASN A 156 0.51 8.79 19.48
N HIS A 157 1.59 8.06 19.19
CA HIS A 157 2.92 8.64 19.07
C HIS A 157 2.98 9.72 17.98
N PHE A 158 2.34 9.46 16.83
CA PHE A 158 2.28 10.44 15.73
C PHE A 158 1.33 11.60 16.02
N LYS A 159 0.19 11.37 16.69
CA LYS A 159 -0.73 12.43 17.11
C LYS A 159 -0.08 13.41 18.08
N GLN A 160 0.72 12.93 19.03
CA GLN A 160 1.35 13.78 20.04
C GLN A 160 2.54 14.57 19.52
N LYS A 161 3.42 13.95 18.71
CA LYS A 161 4.68 14.59 18.26
C LYS A 161 4.54 15.54 17.08
N LYS A 162 3.45 15.45 16.28
CA LYS A 162 3.40 16.07 14.95
C LYS A 162 2.11 16.82 14.60
N LYS A 163 1.51 17.49 15.59
CA LYS A 163 0.29 18.33 15.43
C LYS A 163 0.37 19.44 14.34
N LYS A 164 1.54 19.66 13.73
CA LYS A 164 1.76 20.79 12.81
C LYS A 164 1.71 20.42 11.31
N LYS A 165 1.73 19.11 10.95
CA LYS A 165 1.72 18.70 9.54
C LYS A 165 0.43 17.96 9.20
N PRO A 166 -0.09 18.07 7.96
CA PRO A 166 -1.22 17.28 7.50
C PRO A 166 -0.96 15.80 7.72
N ASN A 167 -1.97 15.06 8.20
CA ASN A 167 -1.81 13.64 8.49
C ASN A 167 -3.11 12.86 8.29
N ILE A 168 -2.97 11.60 7.88
CA ILE A 168 -4.00 10.58 7.88
C ILE A 168 -3.47 9.44 8.75
N ILE A 169 -4.11 9.21 9.88
CA ILE A 169 -3.68 8.18 10.83
C ILE A 169 -4.81 7.17 10.97
N ARG A 170 -4.54 5.92 10.58
CA ARG A 170 -5.45 4.78 10.69
C ARG A 170 -4.97 3.90 11.85
N GLY A 171 -5.71 3.92 12.94
CA GLY A 171 -5.51 3.03 14.09
C GLY A 171 -6.26 1.71 13.93
N HIS A 172 -6.43 0.99 15.05
CA HIS A 172 -7.21 -0.23 15.08
C HIS A 172 -8.64 -0.02 14.57
N ARG A 173 -9.17 -1.03 13.90
CA ARG A 173 -10.57 -1.10 13.50
C ARG A 173 -11.24 -2.16 14.35
N ASN A 174 -12.52 -1.96 14.65
CA ASN A 174 -13.34 -2.94 15.32
C ASN A 174 -13.69 -4.05 14.32
N SER A 175 -13.69 -5.28 14.78
CA SER A 175 -14.31 -6.41 14.10
C SER A 175 -15.68 -6.66 14.68
N ILE A 176 -16.57 -7.27 13.90
CA ILE A 176 -17.86 -7.76 14.34
C ILE A 176 -17.95 -9.25 13.99
N ALA A 177 -18.53 -10.02 14.87
CA ALA A 177 -18.96 -11.38 14.59
C ALA A 177 -20.47 -11.37 14.30
N ILE A 178 -20.88 -12.12 13.29
CA ILE A 178 -22.28 -12.34 12.96
C ILE A 178 -22.59 -13.77 13.35
N LEU A 179 -23.51 -13.93 14.29
CA LEU A 179 -23.96 -15.23 14.77
C LEU A 179 -25.26 -15.59 14.05
N ASN A 180 -25.35 -16.80 13.51
CA ASN A 180 -26.50 -17.31 12.76
C ASN A 180 -27.45 -18.11 13.65
N GLY A 181 -26.99 -18.50 14.84
CA GLY A 181 -27.71 -19.35 15.78
C GLY A 181 -27.40 -20.85 15.67
N ASP A 182 -26.46 -21.19 14.75
CA ASP A 182 -26.00 -22.58 14.55
C ASP A 182 -24.59 -22.81 15.12
N GLU A 183 -24.05 -21.82 15.85
CA GLU A 183 -22.70 -21.86 16.41
C GLU A 183 -22.58 -22.89 17.52
N THR A 184 -21.46 -23.59 17.56
CA THR A 184 -21.08 -24.51 18.60
C THR A 184 -20.31 -23.81 19.73
N GLU A 185 -20.14 -24.45 20.89
CA GLU A 185 -19.29 -23.93 21.98
C GLU A 185 -17.86 -23.67 21.50
N PHE A 186 -17.36 -24.43 20.54
CA PHE A 186 -16.03 -24.26 19.98
C PHE A 186 -15.93 -22.96 19.18
N ASP A 187 -16.94 -22.62 18.41
CA ASP A 187 -16.98 -21.36 17.62
C ASP A 187 -16.95 -20.13 18.55
N PHE A 188 -17.59 -20.19 19.71
CA PHE A 188 -17.54 -19.11 20.70
C PHE A 188 -16.18 -18.96 21.41
N ILE A 189 -15.36 -20.02 21.46
CA ILE A 189 -14.02 -19.97 22.06
C ILE A 189 -13.01 -19.33 21.08
N GLU A 190 -13.26 -19.45 19.75
CA GLU A 190 -12.40 -18.90 18.72
C GLU A 190 -12.75 -17.45 18.31
N LEU A 191 -13.85 -16.90 18.81
CA LEU A 191 -14.27 -15.51 18.63
C LEU A 191 -13.45 -14.57 19.50
#